data_4a55f145ad8447170f0bbc34a95ce8f6
#
_entry.id   4a55f145ad8447170f0bbc34a95ce8f6
#
_cell.length_a   1.000
_cell.length_b   1.000
_cell.length_c   1.000
_cell.angle_alpha   90.00
_cell.angle_beta   90.00
_cell.angle_gamma   90.00
#
_symmetry.space_group_name_H-M   'P 1'
#
loop_
_entity.id
_entity.type
_entity.pdbx_description
1 polymer ?
#
loop_
_entity_poly.entity_id
_entity_poly.type
_entity_poly.pdbx_seq_one_letter_code
_entity_poly.pdbx_strand_id
1 'polypeptide(L)'
;YPILGTDSALAAEATYCADDQGKYWDYHVILYDYQGHMNSGWANADRLKSFAFNLDLNMDEFDECLDSSKYDERVKLNWQKASAGGANSTPTFIIVNTETGNEEKIVGAQPYSVFEKTINSLL
;
A
#
# COMPACT_ATOMS: atom_id res chain seq x y z
N TYR A 1 0.15 3.61 -1.05
CA TYR A 1 0.29 4.86 -1.80
C TYR A 1 0.01 4.65 -3.27
N PRO A 2 -1.23 4.97 -3.75
CA PRO A 2 -1.65 4.68 -5.11
C PRO A 2 -1.08 5.70 -6.11
N ILE A 3 0.17 5.52 -6.50
CA ILE A 3 0.86 6.43 -7.44
C ILE A 3 0.68 6.00 -8.91
N LEU A 4 0.26 4.76 -9.16
CA LEU A 4 0.24 4.16 -10.50
C LEU A 4 -1.16 4.16 -11.14
N GLY A 5 -2.04 5.09 -10.75
CA GLY A 5 -3.36 5.26 -11.35
C GLY A 5 -4.52 4.57 -10.63
N THR A 6 -5.65 4.44 -11.30
CA THR A 6 -6.92 3.95 -10.73
C THR A 6 -6.84 2.51 -10.21
N ASP A 7 -6.12 1.62 -10.89
CA ASP A 7 -5.86 0.25 -10.45
C ASP A 7 -5.24 0.21 -9.05
N SER A 8 -4.29 1.11 -8.78
CA SER A 8 -3.61 1.19 -7.48
C SER A 8 -4.52 1.68 -6.36
N ALA A 9 -5.45 2.59 -6.65
CA ALA A 9 -6.38 3.10 -5.65
C ALA A 9 -7.33 1.99 -5.17
N LEU A 10 -7.97 1.30 -6.12
CA LEU A 10 -8.90 0.22 -5.79
C LEU A 10 -8.21 -0.98 -5.12
N ALA A 11 -6.98 -1.33 -5.57
CA ALA A 11 -6.17 -2.35 -4.91
C ALA A 11 -5.81 -1.98 -3.46
N ALA A 12 -5.53 -0.70 -3.18
CA ALA A 12 -5.28 -0.21 -1.83
C ALA A 12 -6.52 -0.28 -0.93
N GLU A 13 -7.70 0.05 -1.46
CA GLU A 13 -8.97 -0.11 -0.74
C GLU A 13 -9.23 -1.58 -0.40
N ALA A 14 -9.09 -2.48 -1.39
CA ALA A 14 -9.26 -3.92 -1.21
C ALA A 14 -8.31 -4.50 -0.13
N THR A 15 -7.09 -3.96 -0.04
CA THR A 15 -6.13 -4.36 1.00
C THR A 15 -6.64 -4.02 2.40
N TYR A 16 -7.28 -2.85 2.58
CA TYR A 16 -7.89 -2.49 3.85
C TYR A 16 -9.15 -3.32 4.16
N CYS A 17 -9.93 -3.70 3.14
CA CYS A 17 -11.05 -4.62 3.34
C CYS A 17 -10.58 -6.01 3.81
N ALA A 18 -9.44 -6.47 3.30
CA ALA A 18 -8.81 -7.70 3.80
C ALA A 18 -8.24 -7.53 5.22
N ASP A 19 -7.77 -6.32 5.58
CA ASP A 19 -7.29 -5.99 6.93
C ASP A 19 -8.39 -6.11 7.98
N ASP A 20 -9.63 -5.78 7.68
CA ASP A 20 -10.78 -5.96 8.57
C ASP A 20 -10.94 -7.42 9.05
N GLN A 21 -10.41 -8.36 8.26
CA GLN A 21 -10.44 -9.79 8.55
C GLN A 21 -9.04 -10.35 8.93
N GLY A 22 -8.07 -9.47 9.25
CA GLY A 22 -6.71 -9.85 9.65
C GLY A 22 -5.84 -10.42 8.53
N LYS A 23 -6.20 -10.15 7.26
CA LYS A 23 -5.54 -10.69 6.07
C LYS A 23 -4.81 -9.64 5.23
N TYR A 24 -4.40 -8.51 5.83
CA TYR A 24 -3.69 -7.44 5.14
C TYR A 24 -2.48 -7.95 4.35
N TRP A 25 -1.57 -8.63 5.02
CA TRP A 25 -0.30 -9.05 4.42
C TRP A 25 -0.45 -10.19 3.43
N ASP A 26 -1.36 -11.13 3.67
CA ASP A 26 -1.66 -12.20 2.71
C ASP A 26 -2.23 -11.60 1.41
N TYR A 27 -3.13 -10.61 1.55
CA TYR A 27 -3.71 -9.91 0.41
C TYR A 27 -2.69 -9.03 -0.32
N HIS A 28 -1.80 -8.37 0.42
CA HIS A 28 -0.70 -7.59 -0.13
C HIS A 28 0.22 -8.44 -1.02
N VAL A 29 0.60 -9.64 -0.55
CA VAL A 29 1.43 -10.57 -1.32
C VAL A 29 0.75 -10.97 -2.61
N ILE A 30 -0.52 -11.38 -2.57
CA ILE A 30 -1.25 -11.82 -3.77
C ILE A 30 -1.40 -10.70 -4.81
N LEU A 31 -1.56 -9.44 -4.37
CA LEU A 31 -1.59 -8.29 -5.28
C LEU A 31 -0.28 -8.15 -6.05
N TYR A 32 0.87 -8.28 -5.39
CA TYR A 32 2.18 -8.17 -6.06
C TYR A 32 2.48 -9.38 -6.94
N ASP A 33 2.11 -10.58 -6.53
CA ASP A 33 2.32 -11.81 -7.31
C ASP A 33 1.52 -11.80 -8.62
N TYR A 34 0.35 -11.18 -8.61
CA TYR A 34 -0.57 -11.15 -9.76
C TYR A 34 -0.76 -9.77 -10.37
N GLN A 35 0.10 -8.82 -10.05
CA GLN A 35 0.06 -7.46 -10.57
C GLN A 35 0.13 -7.46 -12.12
N GLY A 36 -0.79 -6.75 -12.75
CA GLY A 36 -0.76 -6.50 -14.19
C GLY A 36 -0.05 -5.21 -14.57
N HIS A 37 -0.12 -4.86 -15.85
CA HIS A 37 0.44 -3.58 -16.31
C HIS A 37 -0.33 -2.39 -15.73
N MET A 38 0.38 -1.30 -15.52
CA MET A 38 -0.18 -0.04 -15.00
C MET A 38 -1.37 0.43 -15.86
N ASN A 39 -2.48 0.77 -15.20
CA ASN A 39 -3.72 1.24 -15.83
C ASN A 39 -4.30 0.29 -16.91
N SER A 40 -4.06 -1.01 -16.79
CA SER A 40 -4.63 -2.03 -17.68
C SER A 40 -6.02 -2.51 -17.24
N GLY A 41 -6.54 -2.03 -16.11
CA GLY A 41 -7.74 -2.54 -15.46
C GLY A 41 -7.53 -3.89 -14.78
N TRP A 42 -6.28 -4.24 -14.48
CA TRP A 42 -5.95 -5.51 -13.85
C TRP A 42 -6.53 -5.65 -12.44
N ALA A 43 -6.61 -4.54 -11.71
CA ALA A 43 -7.17 -4.48 -10.35
C ALA A 43 -8.64 -4.01 -10.40
N ASN A 44 -9.46 -4.61 -11.27
CA ASN A 44 -10.90 -4.40 -11.25
C ASN A 44 -11.56 -5.15 -10.07
N ALA A 45 -12.77 -4.75 -9.72
CA ALA A 45 -13.49 -5.29 -8.56
C ALA A 45 -13.62 -6.82 -8.59
N ASP A 46 -13.98 -7.41 -9.74
CA ASP A 46 -14.17 -8.86 -9.86
C ASP A 46 -12.89 -9.62 -9.58
N ARG A 47 -11.76 -9.14 -10.08
CA ARG A 47 -10.46 -9.77 -9.84
C ARG A 47 -10.01 -9.60 -8.39
N LEU A 48 -10.22 -8.44 -7.79
CA LEU A 48 -9.91 -8.19 -6.38
C LEU A 48 -10.75 -9.08 -5.46
N LYS A 49 -12.03 -9.26 -5.76
CA LYS A 49 -12.91 -10.21 -5.06
C LYS A 49 -12.45 -11.66 -5.23
N SER A 50 -11.96 -12.02 -6.41
CA SER A 50 -11.37 -13.36 -6.64
C SER A 50 -10.13 -13.60 -5.78
N PHE A 51 -9.30 -12.60 -5.54
CA PHE A 51 -8.16 -12.72 -4.63
C PHE A 51 -8.61 -12.91 -3.18
N ALA A 52 -9.63 -12.19 -2.74
CA ALA A 52 -10.21 -12.35 -1.41
C ALA A 52 -10.79 -13.75 -1.20
N PHE A 53 -11.50 -14.26 -2.21
CA PHE A 53 -12.03 -15.63 -2.20
C PHE A 53 -10.92 -16.68 -2.06
N ASN A 54 -9.82 -16.53 -2.78
CA ASN A 54 -8.67 -17.46 -2.70
C ASN A 54 -7.93 -17.42 -1.35
N LEU A 55 -8.16 -16.39 -0.55
CA LEU A 55 -7.62 -16.25 0.80
C LEU A 55 -8.63 -16.70 1.89
N ASP A 56 -9.73 -17.33 1.49
CA ASP A 56 -10.81 -17.78 2.37
C ASP A 56 -11.41 -16.65 3.24
N LEU A 57 -11.51 -15.43 2.66
CA LEU A 57 -12.16 -14.32 3.33
C LEU A 57 -13.68 -14.47 3.35
N ASN A 58 -14.35 -13.89 4.35
CA ASN A 58 -15.79 -13.73 4.34
C ASN A 58 -16.16 -12.77 3.20
N MET A 59 -16.75 -13.34 2.15
CA MET A 59 -17.03 -12.58 0.93
C MET A 59 -18.16 -11.58 1.08
N ASP A 60 -19.16 -11.84 1.95
CA ASP A 60 -20.24 -10.89 2.20
C ASP A 60 -19.68 -9.59 2.81
N GLU A 61 -18.76 -9.71 3.77
CA GLU A 61 -18.10 -8.57 4.41
C GLU A 61 -17.12 -7.87 3.45
N PHE A 62 -16.36 -8.64 2.67
CA PHE A 62 -15.39 -8.08 1.74
C PHE A 62 -16.08 -7.32 0.60
N ASP A 63 -17.13 -7.90 0.02
CA ASP A 63 -17.89 -7.30 -1.06
C ASP A 63 -18.58 -6.02 -0.61
N GLU A 64 -19.22 -6.02 0.56
CA GLU A 64 -19.84 -4.81 1.14
C GLU A 64 -18.80 -3.71 1.35
N CYS A 65 -17.62 -4.07 1.90
CA CYS A 65 -16.53 -3.12 2.13
C CYS A 65 -16.05 -2.49 0.83
N LEU A 66 -15.77 -3.29 -0.19
CA LEU A 66 -15.21 -2.81 -1.45
C LEU A 66 -16.26 -2.03 -2.27
N ASP A 67 -17.48 -2.56 -2.38
CA ASP A 67 -18.55 -1.96 -3.19
C ASP A 67 -19.06 -0.64 -2.57
N SER A 68 -19.00 -0.48 -1.25
CA SER A 68 -19.33 0.77 -0.56
C SER A 68 -18.20 1.80 -0.58
N SER A 69 -17.03 1.46 -1.13
CA SER A 69 -15.81 2.30 -1.07
C SER A 69 -15.45 2.74 0.35
N LYS A 70 -15.59 1.83 1.31
CA LYS A 70 -15.38 2.08 2.75
C LYS A 70 -14.05 2.77 3.06
N TYR A 71 -13.02 2.48 2.29
CA TYR A 71 -11.66 2.97 2.53
C TYR A 71 -11.14 4.02 1.53
N ASP A 72 -11.98 4.50 0.59
CA ASP A 72 -11.60 5.52 -0.40
C ASP A 72 -11.00 6.77 0.26
N GLU A 73 -11.67 7.33 1.27
CA GLU A 73 -11.17 8.51 1.98
C GLU A 73 -9.84 8.25 2.72
N ARG A 74 -9.65 7.06 3.28
CA ARG A 74 -8.39 6.67 3.93
C ARG A 74 -7.25 6.58 2.91
N VAL A 75 -7.51 5.98 1.76
CA VAL A 75 -6.54 5.87 0.66
C VAL A 75 -6.13 7.25 0.16
N LYS A 76 -7.10 8.14 -0.07
CA LYS A 76 -6.87 9.53 -0.46
C LYS A 76 -6.05 10.30 0.57
N LEU A 77 -6.40 10.18 1.85
CA LEU A 77 -5.67 10.84 2.95
C LEU A 77 -4.22 10.34 3.03
N ASN A 78 -4.00 9.04 2.90
CA ASN A 78 -2.66 8.47 2.91
C ASN A 78 -1.82 8.97 1.73
N TRP A 79 -2.44 9.07 0.55
CA TRP A 79 -1.80 9.65 -0.63
C TRP A 79 -1.41 11.12 -0.40
N GLN A 80 -2.32 11.93 0.13
CA GLN A 80 -2.06 13.34 0.44
C GLN A 80 -0.92 13.50 1.45
N LYS A 81 -0.92 12.71 2.53
CA LYS A 81 0.14 12.74 3.55
C LYS A 81 1.49 12.34 2.98
N ALA A 82 1.55 11.28 2.18
CA ALA A 82 2.78 10.83 1.53
C ALA A 82 3.32 11.88 0.57
N SER A 83 2.45 12.49 -0.26
CA SER A 83 2.83 13.57 -1.17
C SER A 83 3.34 14.79 -0.41
N ALA A 84 2.65 15.22 0.64
CA ALA A 84 3.08 16.35 1.49
C ALA A 84 4.43 16.07 2.19
N GLY A 85 4.70 14.81 2.54
CA GLY A 85 6.02 14.36 3.05
C GLY A 85 7.09 14.21 1.96
N GLY A 86 6.78 14.57 0.71
CA GLY A 86 7.73 14.52 -0.41
C GLY A 86 8.01 13.12 -0.95
N ALA A 87 7.10 12.16 -0.72
CA ALA A 87 7.15 10.84 -1.35
C ALA A 87 6.53 10.91 -2.75
N ASN A 88 7.31 11.34 -3.74
CA ASN A 88 6.86 11.52 -5.12
C ASN A 88 7.16 10.31 -6.02
N SER A 89 7.74 9.27 -5.47
CA SER A 89 8.07 8.02 -6.15
C SER A 89 8.05 6.85 -5.17
N THR A 90 8.01 5.62 -5.69
CA THR A 90 8.06 4.38 -4.90
C THR A 90 9.27 3.53 -5.30
N PRO A 91 9.90 2.88 -4.32
CA PRO A 91 9.72 3.06 -2.88
C PRO A 91 10.35 4.36 -2.38
N THR A 92 9.74 4.97 -1.36
CA THR A 92 10.35 6.07 -0.59
C THR A 92 10.28 5.68 0.89
N PHE A 93 11.39 5.88 1.60
CA PHE A 93 11.52 5.58 3.02
C PHE A 93 11.83 6.85 3.79
N ILE A 94 11.16 7.06 4.91
CA ILE A 94 11.47 8.09 5.89
C ILE A 94 11.92 7.36 7.16
N ILE A 95 13.17 7.55 7.53
CA ILE A 95 13.78 6.95 8.72
C ILE A 95 13.82 8.02 9.79
N VAL A 96 13.22 7.72 10.94
CA VAL A 96 13.10 8.67 12.04
C VAL A 96 13.78 8.08 13.28
N ASN A 97 14.67 8.84 13.90
CA ASN A 97 15.12 8.57 15.26
C ASN A 97 14.03 9.06 16.23
N THR A 98 13.36 8.13 16.89
CA THR A 98 12.20 8.43 17.75
C THR A 98 12.56 9.14 19.05
N GLU A 99 13.85 9.14 19.45
CA GLU A 99 14.33 9.83 20.64
C GLU A 99 14.65 11.31 20.36
N THR A 100 15.25 11.57 19.19
CA THR A 100 15.70 12.94 18.82
C THR A 100 14.72 13.65 17.90
N GLY A 101 13.86 12.92 17.18
CA GLY A 101 12.98 13.45 16.15
C GLY A 101 13.69 13.74 14.83
N ASN A 102 14.99 13.47 14.73
CA ASN A 102 15.72 13.66 13.46
C ASN A 102 15.26 12.65 12.43
N GLU A 103 15.14 13.09 11.18
CA GLU A 103 14.69 12.24 10.09
C GLU A 103 15.58 12.38 8.84
N GLU A 104 15.68 11.29 8.10
CA GLU A 104 16.35 11.19 6.81
C GLU A 104 15.47 10.46 5.81
N LYS A 105 15.52 10.89 4.55
CA LYS A 105 14.74 10.31 3.46
C LYS A 105 15.60 9.55 2.48
N ILE A 106 15.20 8.30 2.18
CA ILE A 106 15.79 7.47 1.13
C ILE A 106 14.78 7.29 0.00
N VAL A 107 15.15 7.63 -1.22
CA VAL A 107 14.31 7.51 -2.42
C VAL A 107 14.82 6.38 -3.30
N GLY A 108 13.90 5.52 -3.74
CA GLY A 108 14.19 4.36 -4.59
C GLY A 108 14.65 3.12 -3.82
N ALA A 109 14.74 2.01 -4.54
CA ALA A 109 15.23 0.74 -4.02
C ALA A 109 16.76 0.77 -3.93
N GLN A 110 17.28 1.41 -2.89
CA GLN A 110 18.71 1.56 -2.67
C GLN A 110 19.35 0.29 -2.08
N PRO A 111 20.67 0.08 -2.29
CA PRO A 111 21.40 -1.00 -1.64
C PRO A 111 21.35 -0.91 -0.11
N TYR A 112 21.45 -2.06 0.58
CA TYR A 112 21.44 -2.14 2.05
C TYR A 112 22.42 -1.16 2.72
N SER A 113 23.63 -0.99 2.14
CA SER A 113 24.66 -0.09 2.68
C SER A 113 24.20 1.37 2.79
N VAL A 114 23.26 1.82 1.95
CA VAL A 114 22.67 3.16 2.05
C VAL A 114 21.79 3.26 3.29
N PHE A 115 20.96 2.25 3.52
CA PHE A 115 20.12 2.19 4.72
C PHE A 115 20.95 2.13 6.00
N GLU A 116 21.95 1.26 6.03
CA GLU A 116 22.87 1.12 7.18
C GLU A 116 23.57 2.44 7.52
N LYS A 117 24.12 3.12 6.49
CA LYS A 117 24.77 4.42 6.67
C LYS A 117 23.79 5.48 7.20
N THR A 118 22.58 5.53 6.63
CA THR A 118 21.56 6.51 7.04
C THR A 118 21.10 6.25 8.47
N ILE A 119 20.84 5.00 8.83
CA ILE A 119 20.45 4.65 10.20
C ILE A 119 21.58 5.03 11.19
N ASN A 120 22.82 4.66 10.89
CA ASN A 120 23.96 4.99 11.75
C ASN A 120 24.20 6.51 11.90
N SER A 121 23.82 7.30 10.89
CA SER A 121 23.95 8.77 10.98
C SER A 121 22.87 9.42 11.85
N LEU A 122 21.78 8.71 12.12
CA LEU A 122 20.68 9.17 12.96
C LEU A 122 20.81 8.75 14.43
N LEU A 123 21.64 7.71 14.69
CA LEU A 123 21.92 7.21 16.05
C LEU A 123 22.94 8.07 16.76
#